data_77eec27263a8c818243e5066f255b369
#
_entry.id   77eec27263a8c818243e5066f255b369
#
_cell.length_a   1.000
_cell.length_b   1.000
_cell.length_c   1.000
_cell.angle_alpha   90.00
_cell.angle_beta   90.00
_cell.angle_gamma   90.00
#
_symmetry.space_group_name_H-M   'P 1'
#
loop_
_entity.id
_entity.type
_entity.pdbx_description
1 polymer ?
#
loop_
_entity_poly.entity_id
_entity_poly.type
_entity_poly.pdbx_seq_one_letter_code
_entity_poly.pdbx_strand_id
1 'polypeptide(L)'
;MALDLYEHNANAYVAACEMMDKYGKAAIVHPTGTGKSYIAFKLIEAHPNEVIIWLSPSEYIFKTQRESLLRQDQDFPLQNVRFYTYAKLMCSTAEQLNQIAEQNPTYIILDEFHRIGAEFWGESTQKLLSLCPRSKLLGLTATNVRYLDNNRDMAEELFNGHVAAERTLGEAI
;
A
#
# COMPACT_ATOMS: atom_id res chain seq x y z
N MET A 1 -9.23 -14.95 -14.77
CA MET A 1 -8.22 -15.92 -14.29
C MET A 1 -7.66 -15.40 -12.98
N ALA A 2 -7.60 -16.25 -11.96
CA ALA A 2 -7.12 -15.81 -10.64
C ALA A 2 -5.61 -15.57 -10.66
N LEU A 3 -5.17 -14.49 -10.00
CA LEU A 3 -3.76 -14.17 -9.84
C LEU A 3 -3.11 -15.15 -8.86
N ASP A 4 -2.08 -15.86 -9.33
CA ASP A 4 -1.33 -16.81 -8.50
C ASP A 4 -0.15 -16.10 -7.81
N LEU A 5 -0.10 -16.22 -6.49
CA LEU A 5 0.99 -15.65 -5.68
C LEU A 5 2.00 -16.73 -5.33
N TYR A 6 3.26 -16.32 -5.17
CA TYR A 6 4.23 -17.18 -4.50
C TYR A 6 3.70 -17.52 -3.10
N GLU A 7 4.08 -18.70 -2.58
CA GLU A 7 3.56 -19.19 -1.30
C GLU A 7 3.71 -18.19 -0.16
N HIS A 8 4.89 -17.56 -0.04
CA HIS A 8 5.11 -16.56 1.02
C HIS A 8 4.20 -15.32 0.85
N ASN A 9 3.90 -14.93 -0.40
CA ASN A 9 2.99 -13.82 -0.66
C ASN A 9 1.52 -14.22 -0.44
N ALA A 10 1.16 -15.44 -0.77
CA ALA A 10 -0.18 -15.95 -0.51
C ALA A 10 -0.47 -15.99 1.00
N ASN A 11 0.48 -16.48 1.79
CA ASN A 11 0.37 -16.50 3.24
C ASN A 11 0.30 -15.08 3.82
N ALA A 12 1.12 -14.17 3.31
CA ALA A 12 1.11 -12.77 3.72
C ALA A 12 -0.22 -12.09 3.38
N TYR A 13 -0.78 -12.40 2.22
CA TYR A 13 -2.09 -11.86 1.80
C TYR A 13 -3.19 -12.28 2.76
N VAL A 14 -3.27 -13.58 3.10
CA VAL A 14 -4.27 -14.08 4.05
C VAL A 14 -4.12 -13.41 5.41
N ALA A 15 -2.89 -13.36 5.93
CA ALA A 15 -2.61 -12.72 7.22
C ALA A 15 -2.98 -11.23 7.21
N ALA A 16 -2.70 -10.53 6.10
CA ALA A 16 -3.03 -9.10 5.96
C ALA A 16 -4.55 -8.89 5.93
N CYS A 17 -5.29 -9.72 5.21
CA CYS A 17 -6.75 -9.62 5.16
C CYS A 17 -7.37 -9.83 6.54
N GLU A 18 -6.93 -10.83 7.28
CA GLU A 18 -7.41 -11.10 8.64
C GLU A 18 -7.11 -9.92 9.57
N MET A 19 -5.90 -9.37 9.47
CA MET A 19 -5.48 -8.25 10.30
C MET A 19 -6.26 -6.98 9.95
N MET A 20 -6.49 -6.69 8.67
CA MET A 20 -7.29 -5.55 8.24
C MET A 20 -8.74 -5.67 8.70
N ASP A 21 -9.31 -6.88 8.67
CA ASP A 21 -10.68 -7.10 9.16
C ASP A 21 -10.78 -6.85 10.66
N LYS A 22 -9.75 -7.18 11.41
CA LYS A 22 -9.74 -7.05 12.88
C LYS A 22 -9.37 -5.65 13.34
N TYR A 23 -8.36 -5.02 12.73
CA TYR A 23 -7.77 -3.76 13.18
C TYR A 23 -7.91 -2.60 12.20
N GLY A 24 -8.39 -2.86 10.98
CA GLY A 24 -8.51 -1.84 9.94
C GLY A 24 -7.21 -1.53 9.21
N LYS A 25 -6.11 -2.18 9.54
CA LYS A 25 -4.80 -1.91 8.93
C LYS A 25 -3.87 -3.11 9.08
N ALA A 26 -2.98 -3.27 8.09
CA ALA A 26 -1.93 -4.29 8.12
C ALA A 26 -0.74 -3.82 7.28
N ALA A 27 0.47 -4.09 7.76
CA ALA A 27 1.69 -3.81 7.03
C ALA A 27 2.39 -5.11 6.64
N ILE A 28 3.03 -5.12 5.48
CA ILE A 28 3.85 -6.22 4.99
C ILE A 28 5.25 -5.69 4.76
N VAL A 29 6.22 -6.33 5.40
CA VAL A 29 7.64 -5.95 5.34
C VAL A 29 8.40 -7.10 4.68
N HIS A 30 8.55 -7.04 3.37
CA HIS A 30 9.29 -8.03 2.58
C HIS A 30 10.41 -7.37 1.80
N PRO A 31 11.57 -8.04 1.63
CA PRO A 31 12.67 -7.49 0.83
C PRO A 31 12.26 -7.17 -0.60
N THR A 32 12.99 -6.27 -1.23
CA THR A 32 12.82 -5.96 -2.65
C THR A 32 13.02 -7.23 -3.49
N GLY A 33 12.21 -7.39 -4.53
CA GLY A 33 12.29 -8.55 -5.41
C GLY A 33 11.49 -9.77 -4.98
N THR A 34 10.75 -9.68 -3.88
CA THR A 34 9.90 -10.79 -3.39
C THR A 34 8.49 -10.77 -3.99
N GLY A 35 8.18 -9.80 -4.85
CA GLY A 35 6.87 -9.69 -5.48
C GLY A 35 5.78 -9.15 -4.57
N LYS A 36 6.14 -8.34 -3.56
CA LYS A 36 5.17 -7.82 -2.57
C LYS A 36 4.04 -7.00 -3.19
N SER A 37 4.28 -6.31 -4.31
CA SER A 37 3.24 -5.54 -5.00
C SER A 37 2.09 -6.43 -5.49
N TYR A 38 2.36 -7.69 -5.78
CA TYR A 38 1.34 -8.64 -6.22
C TYR A 38 0.35 -8.97 -5.11
N ILE A 39 0.72 -8.78 -3.86
CA ILE A 39 -0.20 -8.91 -2.72
C ILE A 39 -1.30 -7.85 -2.84
N ALA A 40 -0.93 -6.63 -3.17
CA ALA A 40 -1.89 -5.55 -3.40
C ALA A 40 -2.73 -5.81 -4.66
N PHE A 41 -2.15 -6.33 -5.73
CA PHE A 41 -2.90 -6.70 -6.92
C PHE A 41 -3.93 -7.80 -6.61
N LYS A 42 -3.58 -8.76 -5.75
CA LYS A 42 -4.51 -9.80 -5.32
C LYS A 42 -5.70 -9.20 -4.56
N LEU A 43 -5.45 -8.21 -3.71
CA LEU A 43 -6.50 -7.48 -3.01
C LEU A 43 -7.42 -6.77 -4.00
N ILE A 44 -6.87 -6.13 -5.02
CA ILE A 44 -7.64 -5.46 -6.07
C ILE A 44 -8.51 -6.45 -6.84
N GLU A 45 -7.96 -7.61 -7.20
CA GLU A 45 -8.69 -8.66 -7.88
C GLU A 45 -9.90 -9.15 -7.08
N ALA A 46 -9.74 -9.25 -5.76
CA ALA A 46 -10.80 -9.70 -4.86
C ALA A 46 -11.90 -8.66 -4.64
N HIS A 47 -11.66 -7.39 -4.98
CA HIS A 47 -12.57 -6.28 -4.73
C HIS A 47 -12.82 -5.43 -5.98
N PRO A 48 -13.40 -6.03 -7.06
CA PRO A 48 -13.49 -5.37 -8.37
C PRO A 48 -14.48 -4.21 -8.41
N ASN A 49 -15.42 -4.14 -7.47
CA ASN A 49 -16.47 -3.14 -7.44
C ASN A 49 -16.26 -2.04 -6.39
N GLU A 50 -15.11 -2.06 -5.74
CA GLU A 50 -14.80 -1.10 -4.67
C GLU A 50 -13.67 -0.19 -5.09
N VAL A 51 -13.74 1.08 -4.69
CA VAL A 51 -12.68 2.04 -4.97
C VAL A 51 -11.47 1.74 -4.09
N ILE A 52 -10.32 1.63 -4.72
CA ILE A 52 -9.04 1.39 -4.04
C ILE A 52 -8.09 2.51 -4.43
N ILE A 53 -7.56 3.20 -3.42
CA ILE A 53 -6.53 4.22 -3.63
C ILE A 53 -5.17 3.57 -3.43
N TRP A 54 -4.26 3.80 -4.38
CA TRP A 54 -2.88 3.32 -4.31
C TRP A 54 -1.95 4.52 -4.24
N LEU A 55 -1.22 4.65 -3.14
CA LEU A 55 -0.24 5.71 -2.93
C LEU A 55 1.17 5.14 -3.08
N SER A 56 2.01 5.83 -3.85
CA SER A 56 3.37 5.39 -4.16
C SER A 56 4.32 6.58 -4.21
N PRO A 57 5.63 6.37 -3.99
CA PRO A 57 6.61 7.44 -4.12
C PRO A 57 6.73 7.97 -5.55
N SER A 58 6.41 7.16 -6.57
CA SER A 58 6.71 7.49 -7.96
C SER A 58 5.69 6.86 -8.90
N GLU A 59 5.26 7.64 -9.89
CA GLU A 59 4.44 7.13 -10.99
C GLU A 59 5.18 6.04 -11.79
N TYR A 60 6.49 6.19 -11.92
CA TYR A 60 7.32 5.23 -12.65
C TYR A 60 7.29 3.86 -11.99
N ILE A 61 7.39 3.80 -10.66
CA ILE A 61 7.34 2.54 -9.91
C ILE A 61 6.00 1.84 -10.16
N PHE A 62 4.90 2.57 -10.00
CA PHE A 62 3.57 2.00 -10.23
C PHE A 62 3.38 1.55 -11.68
N LYS A 63 3.83 2.37 -12.62
CA LYS A 63 3.75 2.04 -14.04
C LYS A 63 4.47 0.74 -14.37
N THR A 64 5.68 0.57 -13.83
CA THR A 64 6.49 -0.64 -14.05
C THR A 64 5.80 -1.88 -13.48
N GLN A 65 5.26 -1.77 -12.27
CA GLN A 65 4.52 -2.85 -11.63
C GLN A 65 3.28 -3.22 -12.43
N ARG A 66 2.52 -2.23 -12.88
CA ARG A 66 1.32 -2.41 -13.69
C ARG A 66 1.65 -3.08 -15.02
N GLU A 67 2.69 -2.63 -15.71
CA GLU A 67 3.12 -3.23 -16.96
C GLU A 67 3.52 -4.70 -16.80
N SER A 68 4.23 -5.01 -15.72
CA SER A 68 4.61 -6.38 -15.40
C SER A 68 3.36 -7.26 -15.19
N LEU A 69 2.37 -6.76 -14.46
CA LEU A 69 1.11 -7.46 -14.23
C LEU A 69 0.36 -7.69 -15.54
N LEU A 70 0.22 -6.67 -16.38
CA LEU A 70 -0.54 -6.75 -17.62
C LEU A 70 0.13 -7.64 -18.68
N ARG A 71 1.44 -7.89 -18.58
CA ARG A 71 2.10 -8.90 -19.41
C ARG A 71 1.65 -10.31 -19.05
N GLN A 72 1.32 -10.55 -17.80
CA GLN A 72 0.84 -11.85 -17.34
C GLN A 72 -0.65 -12.01 -17.57
N ASP A 73 -1.43 -10.96 -17.37
CA ASP A 73 -2.87 -10.94 -17.55
C ASP A 73 -3.31 -9.59 -18.13
N GLN A 74 -3.49 -9.54 -19.43
CA GLN A 74 -3.86 -8.31 -20.16
C GLN A 74 -5.21 -7.74 -19.73
N ASP A 75 -6.10 -8.60 -19.25
CA ASP A 75 -7.47 -8.23 -18.89
C ASP A 75 -7.63 -7.98 -17.39
N PHE A 76 -6.52 -7.90 -16.65
CA PHE A 76 -6.58 -7.67 -15.20
C PHE A 76 -7.31 -6.36 -14.90
N PRO A 77 -8.36 -6.39 -14.05
CA PRO A 77 -9.21 -5.23 -13.82
C PRO A 77 -8.56 -4.21 -12.89
N LEU A 78 -8.18 -3.05 -13.43
CA LEU A 78 -7.60 -1.94 -12.68
C LEU A 78 -8.44 -0.67 -12.72
N GLN A 79 -9.63 -0.72 -13.32
CA GLN A 79 -10.46 0.47 -13.52
C GLN A 79 -10.99 1.08 -12.22
N ASN A 80 -11.01 0.33 -11.14
CA ASN A 80 -11.44 0.79 -9.81
C ASN A 80 -10.30 1.33 -8.96
N VAL A 81 -9.07 1.32 -9.48
CA VAL A 81 -7.89 1.81 -8.77
C VAL A 81 -7.66 3.29 -9.08
N ARG A 82 -7.46 4.10 -8.04
CA ARG A 82 -7.11 5.52 -8.15
C ARG A 82 -5.70 5.67 -7.64
N PHE A 83 -4.78 6.04 -8.52
CA PHE A 83 -3.37 6.14 -8.21
C PHE A 83 -2.96 7.58 -7.93
N TYR A 84 -2.23 7.80 -6.83
CA TYR A 84 -1.63 9.09 -6.51
C TYR A 84 -0.23 8.90 -5.96
N THR A 85 0.65 9.86 -6.21
CA THR A 85 1.96 9.90 -5.56
C THR A 85 1.87 10.64 -4.23
N TYR A 86 2.78 10.35 -3.31
CA TYR A 86 2.87 11.12 -2.06
C TYR A 86 3.15 12.60 -2.33
N ALA A 87 3.96 12.88 -3.35
CA ALA A 87 4.24 14.26 -3.77
C ALA A 87 2.97 14.97 -4.23
N LYS A 88 2.08 14.28 -4.92
CA LYS A 88 0.79 14.84 -5.34
C LYS A 88 -0.06 15.23 -4.14
N LEU A 89 -0.09 14.41 -3.09
CA LEU A 89 -0.82 14.74 -1.87
C LEU A 89 -0.20 15.97 -1.18
N MET A 90 1.12 16.05 -1.13
CA MET A 90 1.83 17.19 -0.55
C MET A 90 1.48 18.49 -1.25
N CYS A 91 1.31 18.45 -2.57
CA CYS A 91 0.97 19.64 -3.37
C CYS A 91 -0.54 19.90 -3.44
N SER A 92 -1.36 19.06 -2.81
CA SER A 92 -2.82 19.21 -2.85
C SER A 92 -3.33 20.15 -1.77
N THR A 93 -4.36 20.92 -2.12
CA THR A 93 -5.09 21.76 -1.15
C THR A 93 -5.96 20.88 -0.25
N ALA A 94 -6.43 21.46 0.87
CA ALA A 94 -7.37 20.75 1.75
C ALA A 94 -8.63 20.31 1.00
N GLU A 95 -9.13 21.15 0.09
CA GLU A 95 -10.28 20.83 -0.75
C GLU A 95 -10.00 19.65 -1.68
N GLN A 96 -8.82 19.61 -2.29
CA GLN A 96 -8.41 18.51 -3.17
C GLN A 96 -8.28 17.19 -2.39
N LEU A 97 -7.75 17.23 -1.17
CA LEU A 97 -7.69 16.04 -0.32
C LEU A 97 -9.08 15.56 0.06
N ASN A 98 -10.01 16.47 0.35
CA ASN A 98 -11.40 16.13 0.60
C ASN A 98 -12.05 15.46 -0.61
N GLN A 99 -11.79 15.94 -1.82
CA GLN A 99 -12.31 15.35 -3.05
C GLN A 99 -11.81 13.92 -3.24
N ILE A 100 -10.54 13.66 -2.91
CA ILE A 100 -9.99 12.30 -2.95
C ILE A 100 -10.71 11.41 -1.94
N ALA A 101 -10.92 11.90 -0.73
CA ALA A 101 -11.60 11.15 0.34
C ALA A 101 -13.07 10.87 0.01
N GLU A 102 -13.74 11.78 -0.71
CA GLU A 102 -15.14 11.64 -1.12
C GLU A 102 -15.37 10.47 -2.09
N GLN A 103 -14.32 9.93 -2.69
CA GLN A 103 -14.41 8.73 -3.51
C GLN A 103 -14.78 7.49 -2.67
N ASN A 104 -14.76 7.59 -1.36
CA ASN A 104 -15.10 6.54 -0.39
C ASN A 104 -14.30 5.25 -0.65
N PRO A 105 -12.96 5.31 -0.59
CA PRO A 105 -12.16 4.12 -0.82
C PRO A 105 -12.40 3.08 0.27
N THR A 106 -12.56 1.83 -0.14
CA THR A 106 -12.64 0.71 0.79
C THR A 106 -11.25 0.36 1.32
N TYR A 107 -10.25 0.45 0.44
CA TYR A 107 -8.85 0.19 0.79
C TYR A 107 -7.96 1.32 0.32
N ILE A 108 -6.94 1.61 1.11
CA ILE A 108 -5.84 2.51 0.72
C ILE A 108 -4.55 1.71 0.84
N ILE A 109 -3.84 1.57 -0.28
CA ILE A 109 -2.56 0.88 -0.35
C ILE A 109 -1.46 1.92 -0.22
N LEU A 110 -0.56 1.72 0.75
CA LEU A 110 0.57 2.60 1.02
C LEU A 110 1.85 1.86 0.59
N ASP A 111 2.24 2.05 -0.68
CA ASP A 111 3.42 1.40 -1.24
C ASP A 111 4.69 2.12 -0.79
N GLU A 112 5.72 1.36 -0.44
CA GLU A 112 6.97 1.89 0.10
C GLU A 112 6.71 2.86 1.26
N PHE A 113 5.85 2.46 2.21
CA PHE A 113 5.36 3.36 3.25
C PHE A 113 6.45 3.90 4.19
N HIS A 114 7.62 3.25 4.25
CA HIS A 114 8.75 3.77 5.01
C HIS A 114 9.16 5.17 4.54
N ARG A 115 8.91 5.49 3.27
CA ARG A 115 9.25 6.79 2.67
C ARG A 115 8.30 7.90 3.08
N ILE A 116 7.15 7.57 3.65
CA ILE A 116 6.20 8.55 4.18
C ILE A 116 6.80 9.31 5.37
N GLY A 117 7.81 8.72 6.01
CA GLY A 117 8.58 9.40 7.06
C GLY A 117 9.37 10.61 6.60
N ALA A 118 9.44 10.88 5.29
CA ALA A 118 10.05 12.10 4.79
C ALA A 118 9.31 13.32 5.35
N GLU A 119 10.06 14.36 5.65
CA GLU A 119 9.58 15.53 6.38
C GLU A 119 8.29 16.14 5.81
N PHE A 120 8.16 16.15 4.48
CA PHE A 120 7.04 16.83 3.81
C PHE A 120 5.91 15.89 3.39
N TRP A 121 6.16 14.57 3.28
CA TRP A 121 5.15 13.63 2.78
C TRP A 121 4.19 13.15 3.85
N GLY A 122 4.68 13.01 5.08
CA GLY A 122 3.92 12.39 6.17
C GLY A 122 2.66 13.15 6.55
N GLU A 123 2.75 14.47 6.62
CA GLU A 123 1.63 15.32 7.05
C GLU A 123 0.44 15.20 6.10
N SER A 124 0.66 15.36 4.79
CA SER A 124 -0.42 15.30 3.80
C SER A 124 -1.03 13.91 3.71
N THR A 125 -0.20 12.88 3.78
CA THR A 125 -0.67 11.49 3.75
C THR A 125 -1.53 11.21 4.98
N GLN A 126 -1.08 11.57 6.17
CA GLN A 126 -1.84 11.36 7.40
C GLN A 126 -3.15 12.14 7.40
N LYS A 127 -3.15 13.34 6.82
CA LYS A 127 -4.36 14.13 6.66
C LYS A 127 -5.38 13.42 5.78
N LEU A 128 -4.94 12.87 4.65
CA LEU A 128 -5.83 12.07 3.80
C LEU A 128 -6.39 10.87 4.56
N LEU A 129 -5.53 10.13 5.27
CA LEU A 129 -5.98 8.97 6.03
C LEU A 129 -7.00 9.34 7.10
N SER A 130 -6.85 10.49 7.75
CA SER A 130 -7.81 10.97 8.75
C SER A 130 -9.17 11.32 8.14
N LEU A 131 -9.20 11.67 6.86
CA LEU A 131 -10.44 11.94 6.13
C LEU A 131 -11.12 10.66 5.67
N CYS A 132 -10.46 9.51 5.78
CA CYS A 132 -10.96 8.20 5.35
C CYS A 132 -10.96 7.20 6.52
N PRO A 133 -11.68 7.49 7.63
CA PRO A 133 -11.58 6.66 8.84
C PRO A 133 -12.14 5.25 8.67
N ARG A 134 -12.97 5.02 7.66
CA ARG A 134 -13.56 3.71 7.38
C ARG A 134 -12.75 2.87 6.41
N SER A 135 -11.76 3.46 5.75
CA SER A 135 -10.91 2.75 4.81
C SER A 135 -9.94 1.83 5.55
N LYS A 136 -9.73 0.65 5.02
CA LYS A 136 -8.71 -0.27 5.51
C LYS A 136 -7.39 0.05 4.84
N LEU A 137 -6.29 -0.05 5.59
CA LEU A 137 -4.96 0.32 5.11
C LEU A 137 -4.10 -0.93 4.90
N LEU A 138 -3.50 -1.04 3.72
CA LEU A 138 -2.50 -2.07 3.42
C LEU A 138 -1.18 -1.38 3.12
N GLY A 139 -0.16 -1.62 3.94
CA GLY A 139 1.18 -1.08 3.73
C GLY A 139 2.12 -2.12 3.16
N LEU A 140 2.95 -1.71 2.22
CA LEU A 140 3.99 -2.55 1.63
C LEU A 140 5.33 -1.81 1.74
N THR A 141 6.35 -2.49 2.23
CA THR A 141 7.69 -1.88 2.29
C THR A 141 8.79 -2.94 2.34
N ALA A 142 9.99 -2.52 1.93
CA ALA A 142 11.19 -3.32 2.10
C ALA A 142 11.82 -3.12 3.49
N THR A 143 11.54 -1.99 4.15
CA THR A 143 11.99 -1.72 5.52
C THR A 143 10.93 -0.90 6.25
N ASN A 144 10.74 -1.18 7.54
CA ASN A 144 9.79 -0.45 8.38
C ASN A 144 10.43 0.71 9.14
N VAL A 145 11.76 0.90 9.03
CA VAL A 145 12.50 1.94 9.75
C VAL A 145 13.18 2.87 8.77
N ARG A 146 13.03 4.17 9.00
CA ARG A 146 13.69 5.19 8.23
C ARG A 146 14.83 5.81 9.04
N TYR A 147 16.04 5.36 8.76
CA TYR A 147 17.22 5.77 9.53
C TYR A 147 17.64 7.22 9.28
N LEU A 148 17.28 7.78 8.16
CA LEU A 148 17.67 9.16 7.81
C LEU A 148 16.89 10.22 8.59
N ASP A 149 15.74 9.85 9.17
CA ASP A 149 14.85 10.76 9.88
C ASP A 149 14.64 10.29 11.33
N ASN A 150 15.71 10.29 12.13
CA ASN A 150 15.65 9.97 13.56
C ASN A 150 15.15 8.55 13.88
N ASN A 151 15.44 7.58 13.00
CA ASN A 151 15.03 6.17 13.18
C ASN A 151 13.51 6.01 13.40
N ARG A 152 12.72 6.77 12.69
CA ARG A 152 11.26 6.69 12.80
C ARG A 152 10.76 5.33 12.32
N ASP A 153 10.00 4.65 13.17
CA ASP A 153 9.36 3.39 12.81
C ASP A 153 8.00 3.68 12.19
N MET A 154 7.95 3.61 10.86
CA MET A 154 6.72 3.92 10.12
C MET A 154 5.66 2.84 10.25
N ALA A 155 6.03 1.60 10.59
CA ALA A 155 5.05 0.56 10.90
C ALA A 155 4.30 0.91 12.19
N GLU A 156 4.99 1.43 13.19
CA GLU A 156 4.34 1.89 14.42
C GLU A 156 3.50 3.15 14.18
N GLU A 157 4.05 4.14 13.50
CA GLU A 157 3.36 5.42 13.28
C GLU A 157 2.10 5.31 12.42
N LEU A 158 2.14 4.52 11.34
CA LEU A 158 1.05 4.40 10.39
C LEU A 158 0.15 3.19 10.64
N PHE A 159 0.70 2.12 11.19
CA PHE A 159 0.00 0.85 11.33
C PHE A 159 -0.12 0.38 12.78
N ASN A 160 0.28 1.19 13.75
CA ASN A 160 0.26 0.87 15.19
C ASN A 160 0.94 -0.47 15.50
N GLY A 161 2.00 -0.80 14.75
CA GLY A 161 2.73 -2.06 14.91
C GLY A 161 2.01 -3.29 14.32
N HIS A 162 0.89 -3.13 13.61
CA HIS A 162 0.18 -4.25 13.01
C HIS A 162 0.87 -4.72 11.73
N VAL A 163 1.92 -5.54 11.90
CA VAL A 163 2.69 -6.14 10.81
C VAL A 163 2.19 -7.57 10.60
N ALA A 164 1.54 -7.81 9.46
CA ALA A 164 0.95 -9.12 9.14
C ALA A 164 2.00 -10.14 8.69
N ALA A 165 3.05 -9.68 8.02
CA ALA A 165 4.12 -10.53 7.52
C ALA A 165 5.42 -9.73 7.46
N GLU A 166 6.52 -10.39 7.85
CA GLU A 166 7.85 -9.80 7.80
C GLU A 166 8.85 -10.88 7.38
N ARG A 167 9.73 -10.54 6.45
CA ARG A 167 10.81 -11.42 6.00
C ARG A 167 12.11 -10.67 5.95
N THR A 168 13.19 -11.31 6.40
CA THR A 168 14.54 -10.77 6.27
C THR A 168 15.11 -11.15 4.90
N LEU A 169 16.22 -10.50 4.49
CA LEU A 169 16.90 -10.86 3.25
C LEU A 169 17.37 -12.33 3.27
N GLY A 170 17.80 -12.83 4.44
CA GLY A 170 18.21 -14.23 4.58
C GLY A 170 17.05 -15.21 4.36
N GLU A 171 15.86 -14.87 4.80
CA GLU A 171 14.67 -15.71 4.61
C GLU A 171 14.16 -15.68 3.17
N ALA A 172 14.45 -14.63 2.41
CA ALA A 172 14.00 -14.48 1.03
C ALA A 172 14.89 -15.21 0.02
N ILE A 173 16.08 -15.63 0.44
CA ILE A 173 17.02 -16.41 -0.40
C ILE A 173 16.74 -17.93 -0.26
#